data_0698268e1ed078aaabf23213c0d25def
#
_entry.id   0698268e1ed078aaabf23213c0d25def
#
_cell.length_a   1.000
_cell.length_b   1.000
_cell.length_c   1.000
_cell.angle_alpha   90.00
_cell.angle_beta   90.00
_cell.angle_gamma   90.00
#
_symmetry.space_group_name_H-M   'P 1'
#
loop_
_entity.id
_entity.type
_entity.pdbx_description
1 polymer ?
#
loop_
_entity_poly.entity_id
_entity_poly.type
_entity_poly.pdbx_seq_one_letter_code
_entity_poly.pdbx_strand_id
1 'polypeptide(L)'
;MSADPVTLAVISFGVQAVGTYKGIQAEKAATKAQIQAYEDEKKFNELKALQDQNNVREEAIKKQKINRAIVAGSGYNDDSRSFLSVQSEIDRIAQKDIGNIRINMMRGNQKMDSMIYTTKVMGKAKEFGGYASIAAAGFKTASYAQAYKGKGQYMGGMQDDGNYFDPYNPGNTE
;
A
#
# COMPACT_ATOMS: atom_id res chain seq x y z
N MET A 1 15.58 -16.21 46.22
CA MET A 1 14.27 -16.47 45.59
C MET A 1 14.49 -16.73 44.11
N SER A 2 14.52 -17.96 43.62
CA SER A 2 14.65 -18.24 42.21
C SER A 2 13.21 -18.25 41.63
N ALA A 3 12.97 -17.41 40.63
CA ALA A 3 11.67 -17.39 39.95
C ALA A 3 11.43 -18.75 39.26
N ASP A 4 10.25 -19.31 39.44
CA ASP A 4 9.83 -20.53 38.79
C ASP A 4 9.95 -20.38 37.26
N PRO A 5 10.58 -21.34 36.54
CA PRO A 5 10.77 -21.24 35.08
C PRO A 5 9.45 -21.09 34.30
N VAL A 6 8.35 -21.58 34.83
CA VAL A 6 7.01 -21.38 34.27
C VAL A 6 6.58 -19.91 34.37
N THR A 7 6.83 -19.27 35.51
CA THR A 7 6.53 -17.85 35.73
C THR A 7 7.34 -16.98 34.79
N LEU A 8 8.64 -17.25 34.61
CA LEU A 8 9.49 -16.55 33.66
C LEU A 8 9.03 -16.72 32.20
N ALA A 9 8.60 -17.90 31.79
CA ALA A 9 8.08 -18.17 30.46
C ALA A 9 6.78 -17.40 30.20
N VAL A 10 5.86 -17.32 31.16
CA VAL A 10 4.61 -16.56 31.04
C VAL A 10 4.88 -15.05 30.95
N ILE A 11 5.80 -14.51 31.75
CA ILE A 11 6.17 -13.10 31.71
C ILE A 11 6.82 -12.76 30.36
N SER A 12 7.75 -13.58 29.86
CA SER A 12 8.40 -13.35 28.56
C SER A 12 7.41 -13.37 27.39
N PHE A 13 6.44 -14.28 27.40
CA PHE A 13 5.36 -14.31 26.41
C PHE A 13 4.51 -13.04 26.47
N GLY A 14 4.12 -12.60 27.68
CA GLY A 14 3.34 -11.38 27.87
C GLY A 14 4.05 -10.16 27.27
N VAL A 15 5.34 -10.00 27.51
CA VAL A 15 6.15 -8.90 26.96
C VAL A 15 6.24 -8.96 25.43
N GLN A 16 6.48 -10.17 24.86
CA GLN A 16 6.54 -10.35 23.41
C GLN A 16 5.17 -10.09 22.75
N ALA A 17 4.08 -10.58 23.33
CA ALA A 17 2.74 -10.37 22.80
C ALA A 17 2.37 -8.87 22.76
N VAL A 18 2.66 -8.13 23.84
CA VAL A 18 2.41 -6.67 23.91
C VAL A 18 3.28 -5.93 22.89
N GLY A 19 4.58 -6.29 22.75
CA GLY A 19 5.48 -5.69 21.76
C GLY A 19 4.98 -5.90 20.33
N THR A 20 4.60 -7.12 19.98
CA THR A 20 4.06 -7.46 18.66
C THR A 20 2.72 -6.76 18.40
N TYR A 21 1.83 -6.70 19.38
CA TYR A 21 0.54 -6.00 19.24
C TYR A 21 0.73 -4.50 18.98
N LYS A 22 1.64 -3.83 19.71
CA LYS A 22 1.99 -2.43 19.45
C LYS A 22 2.58 -2.24 18.04
N GLY A 23 3.43 -3.17 17.59
CA GLY A 23 3.95 -3.19 16.22
C GLY A 23 2.84 -3.26 15.18
N ILE A 24 1.85 -4.17 15.35
CA ILE A 24 0.69 -4.29 14.47
C ILE A 24 -0.12 -2.97 14.42
N GLN A 25 -0.34 -2.31 15.56
CA GLN A 25 -1.05 -1.03 15.60
C GLN A 25 -0.29 0.08 14.88
N ALA A 26 1.03 0.15 15.06
CA ALA A 26 1.88 1.10 14.36
C ALA A 26 1.88 0.87 12.83
N GLU A 27 1.95 -0.39 12.38
CA GLU A 27 1.85 -0.74 10.96
C GLU A 27 0.49 -0.42 10.36
N LYS A 28 -0.60 -0.62 11.10
CA LYS A 28 -1.95 -0.20 10.68
C LYS A 28 -2.04 1.31 10.48
N ALA A 29 -1.48 2.08 11.41
CA ALA A 29 -1.45 3.54 11.31
C ALA A 29 -0.61 3.99 10.10
N ALA A 30 0.57 3.39 9.89
CA ALA A 30 1.42 3.68 8.75
C ALA A 30 0.74 3.32 7.41
N THR A 31 0.09 2.16 7.33
CA THR A 31 -0.68 1.73 6.15
C THR A 31 -1.80 2.72 5.83
N LYS A 32 -2.56 3.16 6.84
CA LYS A 32 -3.62 4.17 6.65
C LYS A 32 -3.06 5.50 6.16
N ALA A 33 -1.98 5.99 6.77
CA ALA A 33 -1.35 7.24 6.36
C ALA A 33 -0.83 7.18 4.91
N GLN A 34 -0.27 6.04 4.50
CA GLN A 34 0.19 5.83 3.12
C GLN A 34 -0.96 5.81 2.12
N ILE A 35 -2.07 5.14 2.44
CA ILE A 35 -3.28 5.15 1.61
C ILE A 35 -3.82 6.56 1.47
N GLN A 36 -3.92 7.31 2.56
CA GLN A 36 -4.38 8.69 2.55
C GLN A 36 -3.49 9.59 1.69
N ALA A 37 -2.15 9.42 1.75
CA ALA A 37 -1.23 10.14 0.89
C ALA A 37 -1.49 9.88 -0.60
N TYR A 38 -1.78 8.63 -1.00
CA TYR A 38 -2.13 8.33 -2.39
C TYR A 38 -3.49 8.90 -2.81
N GLU A 39 -4.47 8.92 -1.91
CA GLU A 39 -5.78 9.55 -2.16
C GLU A 39 -5.65 11.06 -2.33
N ASP A 40 -4.80 11.71 -1.53
CA ASP A 40 -4.54 13.14 -1.64
C ASP A 40 -3.75 13.47 -2.92
N GLU A 41 -2.81 12.61 -3.33
CA GLU A 41 -2.11 12.74 -4.61
C GLU A 41 -3.07 12.60 -5.80
N LYS A 42 -4.06 11.70 -5.74
CA LYS A 42 -5.12 11.62 -6.76
C LYS A 42 -5.89 12.93 -6.88
N LYS A 43 -6.35 13.48 -5.76
CA LYS A 43 -7.06 14.77 -5.75
C LYS A 43 -6.21 15.90 -6.33
N PHE A 44 -4.93 15.94 -5.96
CA PHE A 44 -3.99 16.91 -6.50
C PHE A 44 -3.84 16.78 -8.02
N ASN A 45 -3.70 15.55 -8.53
CA ASN A 45 -3.61 15.27 -9.97
C ASN A 45 -4.90 15.69 -10.71
N GLU A 46 -6.06 15.50 -10.11
CA GLU A 46 -7.35 15.93 -10.67
C GLU A 46 -7.45 17.45 -10.74
N LEU A 47 -7.08 18.15 -9.65
CA LEU A 47 -7.07 19.62 -9.62
C LEU A 47 -6.09 20.18 -10.63
N LYS A 48 -4.88 19.62 -10.73
CA LYS A 48 -3.89 20.01 -11.71
C LYS A 48 -4.39 19.81 -13.13
N ALA A 49 -5.00 18.67 -13.43
CA ALA A 49 -5.56 18.39 -14.74
C ALA A 49 -6.68 19.38 -15.12
N LEU A 50 -7.52 19.78 -14.17
CA LEU A 50 -8.54 20.80 -14.38
C LEU A 50 -7.92 22.18 -14.68
N GLN A 51 -6.89 22.55 -13.95
CA GLN A 51 -6.15 23.79 -14.18
C GLN A 51 -5.50 23.80 -15.55
N ASP A 52 -4.81 22.71 -15.93
CA ASP A 52 -4.17 22.57 -17.24
C ASP A 52 -5.20 22.63 -18.38
N GLN A 53 -6.37 21.98 -18.23
CA GLN A 53 -7.48 22.09 -19.21
C GLN A 53 -8.00 23.52 -19.34
N ASN A 54 -8.12 24.25 -18.25
CA ASN A 54 -8.55 25.65 -18.28
C ASN A 54 -7.51 26.53 -18.99
N ASN A 55 -6.22 26.34 -18.72
CA ASN A 55 -5.14 27.03 -19.40
C ASN A 55 -5.17 26.80 -20.93
N VAL A 56 -5.38 25.54 -21.37
CA VAL A 56 -5.53 25.22 -22.80
C VAL A 56 -6.73 25.95 -23.42
N ARG A 57 -7.88 25.99 -22.72
CA ARG A 57 -9.06 26.72 -23.19
C ARG A 57 -8.81 28.22 -23.30
N GLU A 58 -8.18 28.82 -22.30
CA GLU A 58 -7.83 30.23 -22.33
C GLU A 58 -6.88 30.58 -23.47
N GLU A 59 -5.89 29.73 -23.70
CA GLU A 59 -4.97 29.90 -24.85
C GLU A 59 -5.70 29.79 -26.20
N ALA A 60 -6.62 28.84 -26.35
CA ALA A 60 -7.43 28.69 -27.55
C ALA A 60 -8.27 29.96 -27.79
N ILE A 61 -8.96 30.46 -26.75
CA ILE A 61 -9.73 31.69 -26.82
C ILE A 61 -8.85 32.90 -27.18
N LYS A 62 -7.66 33.02 -26.61
CA LYS A 62 -6.69 34.10 -26.97
C LYS A 62 -6.30 34.00 -28.42
N LYS A 63 -5.94 32.81 -28.91
CA LYS A 63 -5.59 32.61 -30.35
C LYS A 63 -6.75 32.94 -31.26
N GLN A 64 -7.99 32.56 -30.91
CA GLN A 64 -9.19 32.91 -31.68
C GLN A 64 -9.43 34.43 -31.73
N LYS A 65 -9.29 35.14 -30.59
CA LYS A 65 -9.41 36.60 -30.53
C LYS A 65 -8.36 37.29 -31.37
N ILE A 66 -7.09 36.85 -31.31
CA ILE A 66 -6.01 37.39 -32.14
C ILE A 66 -6.32 37.20 -33.63
N ASN A 67 -6.77 35.98 -34.01
CA ASN A 67 -7.11 35.70 -35.40
C ASN A 67 -8.26 36.59 -35.87
N ARG A 68 -9.31 36.80 -35.06
CA ARG A 68 -10.39 37.78 -35.41
C ARG A 68 -9.90 39.19 -35.52
N ALA A 69 -8.99 39.65 -34.66
CA ALA A 69 -8.44 40.98 -34.74
C ALA A 69 -7.61 41.20 -36.01
N ILE A 70 -6.84 40.19 -36.44
CA ILE A 70 -6.08 40.22 -37.68
C ILE A 70 -7.01 40.31 -38.89
N VAL A 71 -8.06 39.51 -38.93
CA VAL A 71 -9.05 39.50 -40.02
C VAL A 71 -9.77 40.85 -40.10
N ALA A 72 -10.23 41.38 -38.98
CA ALA A 72 -10.89 42.68 -38.91
C ALA A 72 -9.98 43.82 -39.36
N GLY A 73 -8.68 43.78 -39.01
CA GLY A 73 -7.71 44.77 -39.41
C GLY A 73 -7.28 44.66 -40.91
N SER A 74 -7.44 43.51 -41.52
CA SER A 74 -7.08 43.27 -42.91
C SER A 74 -8.22 43.50 -43.92
N GLY A 75 -9.43 43.85 -43.44
CA GLY A 75 -10.60 44.06 -44.28
C GLY A 75 -11.19 42.76 -44.87
N TYR A 76 -10.71 41.61 -44.46
CA TYR A 76 -11.33 40.32 -44.84
C TYR A 76 -12.61 40.09 -44.08
N ASN A 77 -13.53 39.27 -44.68
CA ASN A 77 -14.79 38.90 -44.02
C ASN A 77 -14.58 37.74 -43.07
N ASP A 78 -15.14 37.83 -41.85
CA ASP A 78 -15.15 36.78 -40.82
C ASP A 78 -15.78 35.46 -41.28
N ASP A 79 -16.58 35.49 -42.36
CA ASP A 79 -17.24 34.30 -42.92
C ASP A 79 -16.37 33.61 -44.00
N SER A 80 -15.13 34.09 -44.22
CA SER A 80 -14.27 33.45 -45.19
C SER A 80 -13.94 32.00 -44.79
N ARG A 81 -13.98 31.09 -45.78
CA ARG A 81 -13.69 29.66 -45.55
C ARG A 81 -12.33 29.44 -44.86
N SER A 82 -11.33 30.27 -45.21
CA SER A 82 -10.01 30.22 -44.61
C SER A 82 -10.04 30.58 -43.13
N PHE A 83 -10.78 31.62 -42.74
CA PHE A 83 -10.91 32.05 -41.37
C PHE A 83 -11.60 30.95 -40.52
N LEU A 84 -12.72 30.40 -40.98
CA LEU A 84 -13.46 29.32 -40.30
C LEU A 84 -12.59 28.06 -40.18
N SER A 85 -11.77 27.75 -41.18
CA SER A 85 -10.83 26.62 -41.12
C SER A 85 -9.78 26.81 -40.00
N VAL A 86 -9.21 28.00 -39.86
CA VAL A 86 -8.24 28.29 -38.78
C VAL A 86 -8.90 28.26 -37.42
N GLN A 87 -10.11 28.78 -37.25
CA GLN A 87 -10.85 28.69 -36.01
C GLN A 87 -11.14 27.22 -35.59
N SER A 88 -11.60 26.43 -36.57
CA SER A 88 -11.84 25.00 -36.37
C SER A 88 -10.58 24.24 -35.98
N GLU A 89 -9.44 24.58 -36.58
CA GLU A 89 -8.16 23.94 -36.26
C GLU A 89 -7.65 24.31 -34.86
N ILE A 90 -7.83 25.57 -34.41
CA ILE A 90 -7.53 25.97 -33.03
C ILE A 90 -8.36 25.14 -32.04
N ASP A 91 -9.66 25.00 -32.29
CA ASP A 91 -10.55 24.20 -31.43
C ASP A 91 -10.17 22.71 -31.43
N ARG A 92 -9.83 22.17 -32.60
CA ARG A 92 -9.41 20.77 -32.73
C ARG A 92 -8.15 20.47 -31.93
N ILE A 93 -7.15 21.37 -32.01
CA ILE A 93 -5.91 21.25 -31.23
C ILE A 93 -6.19 21.34 -29.74
N ALA A 94 -6.98 22.32 -29.30
CA ALA A 94 -7.34 22.50 -27.91
C ALA A 94 -8.08 21.26 -27.34
N GLN A 95 -9.02 20.70 -28.09
CA GLN A 95 -9.73 19.50 -27.68
C GLN A 95 -8.81 18.27 -27.60
N LYS A 96 -7.86 18.14 -28.53
CA LYS A 96 -6.85 17.09 -28.51
C LYS A 96 -5.97 17.19 -27.26
N ASP A 97 -5.51 18.40 -26.93
CA ASP A 97 -4.66 18.64 -25.76
C ASP A 97 -5.43 18.38 -24.44
N ILE A 98 -6.67 18.84 -24.35
CA ILE A 98 -7.57 18.51 -23.22
C ILE A 98 -7.79 17.00 -23.10
N GLY A 99 -7.96 16.31 -24.22
CA GLY A 99 -8.08 14.86 -24.26
C GLY A 99 -6.82 14.16 -23.71
N ASN A 100 -5.66 14.61 -24.12
CA ASN A 100 -4.37 14.09 -23.64
C ASN A 100 -4.16 14.32 -22.13
N ILE A 101 -4.51 15.52 -21.63
CA ILE A 101 -4.45 15.84 -20.19
C ILE A 101 -5.35 14.88 -19.41
N ARG A 102 -6.58 14.64 -19.88
CA ARG A 102 -7.54 13.73 -19.25
C ARG A 102 -7.02 12.30 -19.23
N ILE A 103 -6.47 11.81 -20.34
CA ILE A 103 -5.91 10.46 -20.43
C ILE A 103 -4.73 10.30 -19.45
N ASN A 104 -3.84 11.30 -19.38
CA ASN A 104 -2.71 11.26 -18.46
C ASN A 104 -3.15 11.27 -16.99
N MET A 105 -4.15 12.08 -16.64
CA MET A 105 -4.77 12.08 -15.32
C MET A 105 -5.36 10.71 -14.99
N MET A 106 -6.13 10.11 -15.90
CA MET A 106 -6.73 8.78 -15.69
C MET A 106 -5.67 7.71 -15.46
N ARG A 107 -4.59 7.70 -16.26
CA ARG A 107 -3.47 6.77 -16.08
C ARG A 107 -2.76 6.98 -14.74
N GLY A 108 -2.56 8.23 -14.34
CA GLY A 108 -2.01 8.57 -13.02
C GLY A 108 -2.89 8.01 -11.89
N ASN A 109 -4.20 8.26 -11.97
CA ASN A 109 -5.16 7.78 -10.98
C ASN A 109 -5.23 6.25 -10.92
N GLN A 110 -5.21 5.54 -12.06
CA GLN A 110 -5.14 4.08 -12.10
C GLN A 110 -3.89 3.53 -11.41
N LYS A 111 -2.74 4.19 -11.60
CA LYS A 111 -1.50 3.83 -10.89
C LYS A 111 -1.67 4.00 -9.38
N MET A 112 -2.25 5.11 -8.91
CA MET A 112 -2.52 5.33 -7.48
C MET A 112 -3.51 4.30 -6.93
N ASP A 113 -4.57 3.95 -7.66
CA ASP A 113 -5.52 2.91 -7.25
C ASP A 113 -4.83 1.55 -7.10
N SER A 114 -3.93 1.20 -8.00
CA SER A 114 -3.11 -0.01 -7.91
C SER A 114 -2.20 0.02 -6.67
N MET A 115 -1.56 1.17 -6.38
CA MET A 115 -0.73 1.35 -5.18
C MET A 115 -1.56 1.24 -3.90
N ILE A 116 -2.74 1.86 -3.85
CA ILE A 116 -3.68 1.75 -2.72
C ILE A 116 -4.08 0.30 -2.50
N TYR A 117 -4.45 -0.42 -3.56
CA TYR A 117 -4.80 -1.83 -3.48
C TYR A 117 -3.65 -2.67 -2.93
N THR A 118 -2.46 -2.53 -3.50
CA THR A 118 -1.26 -3.26 -3.08
C THR A 118 -0.92 -2.96 -1.61
N THR A 119 -0.98 -1.69 -1.20
CA THR A 119 -0.74 -1.27 0.18
C THR A 119 -1.76 -1.89 1.14
N LYS A 120 -3.05 -1.94 0.76
CA LYS A 120 -4.10 -2.60 1.55
C LYS A 120 -3.84 -4.11 1.71
N VAL A 121 -3.46 -4.78 0.63
CA VAL A 121 -3.17 -6.23 0.65
C VAL A 121 -1.94 -6.53 1.51
N MET A 122 -0.85 -5.77 1.31
CA MET A 122 0.37 -5.93 2.11
C MET A 122 0.14 -5.61 3.59
N GLY A 123 -0.63 -4.57 3.91
CA GLY A 123 -0.99 -4.24 5.28
C GLY A 123 -1.75 -5.36 5.98
N LYS A 124 -2.73 -5.96 5.29
CA LYS A 124 -3.46 -7.13 5.82
C LYS A 124 -2.57 -8.36 5.99
N ALA A 125 -1.67 -8.63 5.04
CA ALA A 125 -0.74 -9.76 5.13
C ALA A 125 0.21 -9.63 6.32
N LYS A 126 0.75 -8.44 6.56
CA LYS A 126 1.60 -8.14 7.73
C LYS A 126 0.83 -8.25 9.05
N GLU A 127 -0.39 -7.73 9.08
CA GLU A 127 -1.29 -7.88 10.24
C GLU A 127 -1.53 -9.34 10.58
N PHE A 128 -1.88 -10.16 9.58
CA PHE A 128 -2.09 -11.59 9.76
C PHE A 128 -0.81 -12.30 10.22
N GLY A 129 0.33 -12.00 9.62
CA GLY A 129 1.64 -12.52 10.04
C GLY A 129 1.98 -12.16 11.49
N GLY A 130 1.66 -10.94 11.92
CA GLY A 130 1.81 -10.50 13.31
C GLY A 130 0.95 -11.30 14.28
N TYR A 131 -0.32 -11.52 13.98
CA TYR A 131 -1.19 -12.35 14.82
C TYR A 131 -0.76 -13.82 14.82
N ALA A 132 -0.32 -14.35 13.69
CA ALA A 132 0.21 -15.72 13.62
C ALA A 132 1.46 -15.88 14.50
N SER A 133 2.34 -14.88 14.56
CA SER A 133 3.53 -14.91 15.41
C SER A 133 3.18 -14.91 16.90
N ILE A 134 2.16 -14.14 17.31
CA ILE A 134 1.65 -14.15 18.69
C ILE A 134 1.09 -15.53 19.05
N ALA A 135 0.29 -16.12 18.17
CA ALA A 135 -0.25 -17.45 18.36
C ALA A 135 0.85 -18.51 18.47
N ALA A 136 1.83 -18.49 17.57
CA ALA A 136 2.96 -19.42 17.60
C ALA A 136 3.81 -19.30 18.90
N ALA A 137 4.03 -18.07 19.37
CA ALA A 137 4.70 -17.84 20.65
C ALA A 137 3.88 -18.38 21.83
N GLY A 138 2.55 -18.23 21.79
CA GLY A 138 1.63 -18.79 22.79
C GLY A 138 1.67 -20.32 22.84
N PHE A 139 1.66 -20.99 21.69
CA PHE A 139 1.79 -22.45 21.62
C PHE A 139 3.12 -22.96 22.19
N LYS A 140 4.23 -22.31 21.85
CA LYS A 140 5.55 -22.66 22.43
C LYS A 140 5.54 -22.54 23.95
N THR A 141 5.01 -21.44 24.48
CA THR A 141 4.94 -21.22 25.93
C THR A 141 4.06 -22.28 26.62
N ALA A 142 2.91 -22.64 26.04
CA ALA A 142 2.03 -23.66 26.56
C ALA A 142 2.69 -25.05 26.55
N SER A 143 3.43 -25.40 25.48
CA SER A 143 4.15 -26.69 25.40
C SER A 143 5.26 -26.78 26.45
N TYR A 144 6.00 -25.71 26.69
CA TYR A 144 6.98 -25.65 27.79
C TYR A 144 6.32 -25.83 29.15
N ALA A 145 5.20 -25.15 29.40
CA ALA A 145 4.48 -25.28 30.67
C ALA A 145 3.98 -26.72 30.93
N GLN A 146 3.51 -27.42 29.86
CA GLN A 146 3.10 -28.84 29.97
C GLN A 146 4.31 -29.74 30.20
N ALA A 147 5.43 -29.52 29.53
CA ALA A 147 6.65 -30.32 29.73
C ALA A 147 7.19 -30.19 31.15
N TYR A 148 7.09 -29.01 31.77
CA TYR A 148 7.48 -28.85 33.19
C TYR A 148 6.49 -29.47 34.18
N LYS A 149 5.18 -29.42 33.92
CA LYS A 149 4.17 -30.14 34.77
C LYS A 149 4.35 -31.65 34.71
N GLY A 150 4.75 -32.20 33.55
CA GLY A 150 5.02 -33.64 33.42
C GLY A 150 6.27 -34.12 34.18
N LYS A 151 7.31 -33.27 34.30
CA LYS A 151 8.54 -33.63 35.02
C LYS A 151 8.39 -33.64 36.57
N GLY A 152 7.39 -32.95 37.10
CA GLY A 152 7.12 -32.93 38.54
C GLY A 152 6.48 -34.23 39.10
N GLN A 153 6.00 -35.12 38.23
CA GLN A 153 5.35 -36.39 38.63
C GLN A 153 6.24 -37.64 38.44
N TYR A 154 7.45 -37.50 37.86
CA TYR A 154 8.36 -38.63 37.61
C TYR A 154 9.74 -38.43 38.29
N MET A 155 9.76 -38.06 39.58
CA MET A 155 10.90 -38.32 40.44
C MET A 155 10.60 -39.53 41.35
N GLY A 156 10.36 -40.66 40.73
CA GLY A 156 10.27 -41.95 41.37
C GLY A 156 10.57 -43.02 40.36
N GLY A 157 11.84 -43.39 40.24
CA GLY A 157 12.33 -44.62 39.62
C GLY A 157 12.16 -44.72 38.11
N MET A 158 13.19 -44.41 37.35
CA MET A 158 13.43 -45.13 36.11
C MET A 158 14.93 -45.17 35.80
N GLN A 159 15.39 -46.40 35.70
CA GLN A 159 16.67 -46.80 35.19
C GLN A 159 16.97 -46.22 33.83
N ASP A 160 18.22 -45.85 33.69
CA ASP A 160 18.89 -45.35 32.51
C ASP A 160 18.99 -46.49 31.45
N ASP A 161 18.03 -46.56 30.54
CA ASP A 161 18.16 -47.34 29.32
C ASP A 161 18.45 -46.37 28.16
N GLY A 162 19.77 -46.21 27.90
CA GLY A 162 20.36 -45.32 26.93
C GLY A 162 19.96 -45.60 25.47
N ASN A 163 18.76 -45.23 25.07
CA ASN A 163 18.37 -45.13 23.69
C ASN A 163 17.97 -43.69 23.34
N TYR A 164 18.97 -42.90 22.99
CA TYR A 164 18.79 -41.58 22.40
C TYR A 164 18.33 -41.78 20.96
N PHE A 165 17.07 -41.53 20.68
CA PHE A 165 16.58 -41.41 19.33
C PHE A 165 16.98 -40.01 18.82
N ASP A 166 18.00 -39.96 17.95
CA ASP A 166 18.41 -38.74 17.27
C ASP A 166 17.61 -38.63 15.96
N PRO A 167 16.65 -37.68 15.85
CA PRO A 167 15.83 -37.54 14.65
C PRO A 167 16.56 -36.94 13.45
N TYR A 168 17.86 -36.64 13.57
CA TYR A 168 18.66 -36.01 12.50
C TYR A 168 19.74 -36.90 11.91
N ASN A 169 19.76 -38.22 12.20
CA ASN A 169 20.69 -39.15 11.55
C ASN A 169 19.97 -40.10 10.61
N PRO A 170 19.84 -39.79 9.29
CA PRO A 170 19.17 -40.66 8.32
C PRO A 170 20.11 -41.76 7.75
N GLY A 171 21.10 -42.21 8.47
CA GLY A 171 22.17 -43.03 7.97
C GLY A 171 22.37 -44.36 8.67
N ASN A 172 21.33 -45.18 8.98
CA ASN A 172 21.50 -46.61 9.27
C ASN A 172 20.26 -47.38 8.80
N THR A 173 20.24 -47.67 7.50
CA THR A 173 19.49 -48.80 6.93
C THR A 173 20.53 -49.77 6.39
N GLU A 174 20.84 -50.80 7.13
CA GLU A 174 21.25 -52.11 6.64
C GLU A 174 20.12 -53.10 6.84
#